data_0c2635153057678104786000ad5c388b
#
_entry.id   0c2635153057678104786000ad5c388b
#
_cell.length_a   1.000
_cell.length_b   1.000
_cell.length_c   1.000
_cell.angle_alpha   90.00
_cell.angle_beta   90.00
_cell.angle_gamma   90.00
#
_symmetry.space_group_name_H-M   'P 1'
#
loop_
_entity.id
_entity.type
_entity.pdbx_description
1 polymer ?
#
loop_
_entity_poly.entity_id
_entity_poly.type
_entity_poly.pdbx_seq_one_letter_code
_entity_poly.pdbx_strand_id
1 'polypeptide(L)'
;IFRKDTMSKKPKKIGNNQKDFTAQLFKILSKEPSKSFNYKQIAAILELSDTKSRNEIIRDLKILKAQDKIHETEIGKYQIISKSEYYEGVIDMTSRKNGYFVCEELEDDVFVPFINLNHALDGDKVKAYIYNRRSSRKQEAEVLEILERKKTEFVGVIDIQKNFGFVTTTNAKMYTDIFIPKNKINDAEHGDVVLVTLEDWPKKADSPFGSVIKVLGKPGEHNTEIHAILAEYGLPYDFPIEVEAYANKIDTSITEEEIKKRRDMRDVLTFTIDPKDAKDFDDALSFQVLENGNYEIGVHIADVSHYLQEGTILDDEAYNRATSVYLVD
;
A
#
# COMPACT_ATOMS: atom_id res chain seq x y z
N ILE A 1 39.16 -59.73 43.07
CA ILE A 1 40.19 -60.41 42.34
C ILE A 1 40.48 -59.70 41.03
N PHE A 2 41.73 -59.12 40.94
CA PHE A 2 42.54 -58.71 39.79
C PHE A 2 41.95 -57.69 38.78
N ARG A 3 42.35 -56.44 38.86
CA ARG A 3 43.51 -55.71 38.23
C ARG A 3 43.68 -55.95 36.73
N LYS A 4 43.57 -54.87 35.94
CA LYS A 4 44.74 -54.32 35.20
C LYS A 4 44.52 -52.93 34.67
N ASP A 5 45.42 -52.07 35.05
CA ASP A 5 45.69 -50.73 34.45
C ASP A 5 45.95 -50.82 32.94
N THR A 6 45.36 -49.91 32.16
CA THR A 6 45.95 -49.54 30.88
C THR A 6 45.99 -48.03 30.79
N MET A 7 47.21 -47.51 30.88
CA MET A 7 47.57 -46.11 30.67
C MET A 7 47.08 -45.64 29.30
N SER A 8 46.15 -44.71 29.32
CA SER A 8 45.79 -43.93 28.15
C SER A 8 46.88 -42.88 27.84
N LYS A 9 47.55 -43.08 26.73
CA LYS A 9 48.50 -42.09 26.15
C LYS A 9 47.70 -40.86 25.76
N LYS A 10 48.05 -39.66 26.35
CA LYS A 10 47.59 -38.35 25.90
C LYS A 10 47.97 -38.16 24.43
N PRO A 11 47.05 -37.71 23.56
CA PRO A 11 47.38 -37.38 22.18
C PRO A 11 48.33 -36.17 22.19
N LYS A 12 49.41 -36.27 21.47
CA LYS A 12 50.36 -35.18 21.18
C LYS A 12 49.56 -34.06 20.49
N LYS A 13 49.56 -32.83 21.07
CA LYS A 13 49.15 -31.63 20.38
C LYS A 13 50.16 -31.42 19.24
N ILE A 14 49.75 -31.70 18.00
CA ILE A 14 50.40 -31.24 16.80
C ILE A 14 50.05 -29.74 16.72
N GLY A 15 51.02 -28.92 17.05
CA GLY A 15 50.90 -27.46 16.88
C GLY A 15 50.84 -27.13 15.40
N ASN A 16 49.63 -27.05 14.86
CA ASN A 16 49.45 -26.52 13.51
C ASN A 16 49.34 -24.99 13.61
N ASN A 17 50.48 -24.31 13.40
CA ASN A 17 50.56 -22.85 13.31
C ASN A 17 49.94 -22.35 11.97
N GLN A 18 48.71 -22.75 11.69
CA GLN A 18 47.92 -22.26 10.56
C GLN A 18 47.22 -20.98 11.00
N LYS A 19 47.44 -19.90 10.28
CA LYS A 19 46.72 -18.62 10.47
C LYS A 19 45.30 -18.81 9.93
N ASP A 20 44.33 -18.35 10.69
CA ASP A 20 42.92 -18.29 10.29
C ASP A 20 42.58 -16.87 9.86
N PHE A 21 42.29 -16.68 8.58
CA PHE A 21 41.94 -15.40 7.99
C PHE A 21 40.43 -15.22 7.83
N THR A 22 39.58 -16.18 8.19
CA THR A 22 38.12 -16.15 7.91
C THR A 22 37.45 -14.85 8.39
N ALA A 23 37.76 -14.40 9.61
CA ALA A 23 37.21 -13.16 10.16
C ALA A 23 37.67 -11.90 9.39
N GLN A 24 38.97 -11.88 8.99
CA GLN A 24 39.53 -10.75 8.22
C GLN A 24 38.99 -10.70 6.79
N LEU A 25 38.86 -11.87 6.14
CA LEU A 25 38.26 -12.02 4.82
C LEU A 25 36.80 -11.54 4.83
N PHE A 26 36.02 -11.98 5.80
CA PHE A 26 34.63 -11.55 5.96
C PHE A 26 34.54 -10.04 6.14
N LYS A 27 35.41 -9.43 6.98
CA LYS A 27 35.45 -7.98 7.18
C LYS A 27 35.83 -7.20 5.91
N ILE A 28 36.77 -7.71 5.09
CA ILE A 28 37.15 -7.06 3.82
C ILE A 28 35.99 -7.10 2.83
N LEU A 29 35.37 -8.27 2.67
CA LEU A 29 34.25 -8.46 1.74
C LEU A 29 33.00 -7.66 2.17
N SER A 30 32.75 -7.55 3.49
CA SER A 30 31.62 -6.76 4.03
C SER A 30 31.76 -5.25 3.84
N LYS A 31 32.99 -4.72 3.66
CA LYS A 31 33.18 -3.29 3.42
C LYS A 31 32.72 -2.83 2.03
N GLU A 32 32.77 -3.71 1.05
CA GLU A 32 32.35 -3.46 -0.32
C GLU A 32 31.45 -4.63 -0.82
N PRO A 33 30.21 -4.76 -0.32
CA PRO A 33 29.36 -5.93 -0.57
C PRO A 33 29.08 -6.20 -2.04
N SER A 34 29.01 -5.16 -2.85
CA SER A 34 28.74 -5.25 -4.29
C SER A 34 29.97 -5.58 -5.15
N LYS A 35 31.16 -5.71 -4.54
CA LYS A 35 32.39 -5.94 -5.26
C LYS A 35 32.89 -7.36 -5.07
N SER A 36 33.30 -8.01 -6.14
CA SER A 36 33.98 -9.29 -6.09
C SER A 36 35.49 -9.12 -5.99
N PHE A 37 36.12 -9.95 -5.16
CA PHE A 37 37.55 -9.94 -4.92
C PHE A 37 38.17 -11.29 -5.24
N ASN A 38 39.33 -11.29 -5.86
CA ASN A 38 40.14 -12.50 -5.95
C ASN A 38 41.15 -12.56 -4.82
N TYR A 39 41.76 -13.75 -4.59
CA TYR A 39 42.69 -13.96 -3.51
C TYR A 39 43.92 -13.03 -3.56
N LYS A 40 44.38 -12.58 -4.76
CA LYS A 40 45.50 -11.65 -4.92
C LYS A 40 45.16 -10.25 -4.44
N GLN A 41 43.97 -9.78 -4.74
CA GLN A 41 43.49 -8.48 -4.27
C GLN A 41 43.34 -8.48 -2.75
N ILE A 42 42.82 -9.57 -2.19
CA ILE A 42 42.69 -9.74 -0.73
C ILE A 42 44.02 -9.79 -0.06
N ALA A 43 44.98 -10.57 -0.61
CA ALA A 43 46.34 -10.64 -0.11
C ALA A 43 47.05 -9.27 -0.11
N ALA A 44 46.85 -8.47 -1.15
CA ALA A 44 47.36 -7.10 -1.24
C ALA A 44 46.78 -6.18 -0.16
N ILE A 45 45.44 -6.28 0.12
CA ILE A 45 44.77 -5.52 1.19
C ILE A 45 45.31 -5.91 2.57
N LEU A 46 45.68 -7.18 2.75
CA LEU A 46 46.24 -7.72 4.00
C LEU A 46 47.75 -7.58 4.08
N GLU A 47 48.38 -6.99 3.07
CA GLU A 47 49.87 -6.81 2.98
C GLU A 47 50.66 -8.13 3.06
N LEU A 48 50.08 -9.23 2.53
CA LEU A 48 50.64 -10.57 2.54
C LEU A 48 51.22 -10.93 1.17
N SER A 49 52.52 -11.15 1.11
CA SER A 49 53.24 -11.46 -0.14
C SER A 49 53.68 -12.92 -0.27
N ASP A 50 53.73 -13.68 0.83
CA ASP A 50 54.22 -15.05 0.84
C ASP A 50 53.19 -16.08 0.33
N THR A 51 53.70 -17.15 -0.29
CA THR A 51 52.89 -18.19 -0.91
C THR A 51 52.07 -18.98 0.12
N LYS A 52 52.55 -19.13 1.35
CA LYS A 52 51.84 -19.86 2.41
C LYS A 52 50.58 -19.13 2.82
N SER A 53 50.66 -17.84 3.13
CA SER A 53 49.51 -16.99 3.47
C SER A 53 48.50 -16.90 2.34
N ARG A 54 48.92 -16.84 1.07
CA ARG A 54 48.00 -16.87 -0.09
C ARG A 54 47.21 -18.19 -0.18
N ASN A 55 47.85 -19.33 0.08
CA ASN A 55 47.16 -20.62 0.10
C ASN A 55 46.17 -20.74 1.28
N GLU A 56 46.48 -20.15 2.42
CA GLU A 56 45.58 -20.07 3.57
C GLU A 56 44.37 -19.20 3.25
N ILE A 57 44.53 -18.03 2.59
CA ILE A 57 43.41 -17.21 2.08
C ILE A 57 42.51 -18.01 1.15
N ILE A 58 43.07 -18.75 0.18
CA ILE A 58 42.28 -19.57 -0.76
C ILE A 58 41.49 -20.65 -0.01
N ARG A 59 42.07 -21.31 0.97
CA ARG A 59 41.43 -22.30 1.82
C ARG A 59 40.23 -21.68 2.59
N ASP A 60 40.50 -20.51 3.21
CA ASP A 60 39.49 -19.84 4.04
C ASP A 60 38.32 -19.25 3.22
N LEU A 61 38.62 -18.80 1.99
CA LEU A 61 37.55 -18.43 1.04
C LEU A 61 36.64 -19.63 0.69
N LYS A 62 37.21 -20.84 0.52
CA LYS A 62 36.44 -22.05 0.29
C LYS A 62 35.61 -22.42 1.52
N ILE A 63 36.13 -22.23 2.74
CA ILE A 63 35.39 -22.43 3.98
C ILE A 63 34.20 -21.48 4.08
N LEU A 64 34.43 -20.18 3.83
CA LEU A 64 33.35 -19.19 3.83
C LEU A 64 32.29 -19.47 2.76
N LYS A 65 32.70 -19.96 1.58
CA LYS A 65 31.77 -20.39 0.53
C LYS A 65 30.94 -21.62 0.96
N ALA A 66 31.56 -22.60 1.62
CA ALA A 66 30.85 -23.78 2.14
C ALA A 66 29.91 -23.45 3.31
N GLN A 67 30.09 -22.30 3.95
CA GLN A 67 29.22 -21.78 5.01
C GLN A 67 28.14 -20.82 4.48
N ASP A 68 27.96 -20.73 3.15
CA ASP A 68 27.03 -19.81 2.49
C ASP A 68 27.19 -18.34 2.92
N LYS A 69 28.41 -17.94 3.30
CA LYS A 69 28.72 -16.56 3.67
C LYS A 69 29.21 -15.72 2.49
N ILE A 70 29.75 -16.37 1.48
CA ILE A 70 30.23 -15.76 0.23
C ILE A 70 29.86 -16.64 -0.96
N HIS A 71 29.65 -16.03 -2.13
CA HIS A 71 29.47 -16.75 -3.39
C HIS A 71 30.60 -16.41 -4.39
N GLU A 72 30.83 -17.30 -5.31
CA GLU A 72 31.80 -17.11 -6.38
C GLU A 72 31.08 -16.56 -7.60
N THR A 73 31.37 -15.30 -7.96
CA THR A 73 30.74 -14.59 -9.09
C THR A 73 31.34 -14.98 -10.43
N GLU A 74 32.64 -15.21 -10.44
CA GLU A 74 33.46 -15.71 -11.55
C GLU A 74 34.52 -16.64 -10.95
N ILE A 75 35.13 -17.48 -11.77
CA ILE A 75 36.17 -18.42 -11.31
C ILE A 75 37.26 -17.68 -10.52
N GLY A 76 37.34 -18.00 -9.21
CA GLY A 76 38.34 -17.42 -8.29
C GLY A 76 38.02 -15.99 -7.82
N LYS A 77 36.84 -15.41 -8.13
CA LYS A 77 36.35 -14.15 -7.57
C LYS A 77 35.18 -14.39 -6.64
N TYR A 78 35.29 -13.87 -5.45
CA TYR A 78 34.33 -14.07 -4.36
C TYR A 78 33.70 -12.74 -3.95
N GLN A 79 32.42 -12.77 -3.69
CA GLN A 79 31.63 -11.66 -3.16
C GLN A 79 30.92 -12.14 -1.91
N ILE A 80 30.74 -11.28 -0.93
CA ILE A 80 29.96 -11.62 0.25
C ILE A 80 28.52 -11.91 -0.17
N ILE A 81 27.97 -13.01 0.33
CA ILE A 81 26.53 -13.11 0.45
C ILE A 81 26.21 -12.19 1.63
N SER A 82 26.01 -10.89 1.35
CA SER A 82 25.27 -10.09 2.29
C SER A 82 23.99 -10.90 2.56
N LYS A 83 23.58 -11.07 3.79
CA LYS A 83 22.14 -11.23 4.05
C LYS A 83 21.60 -9.96 3.44
N SER A 84 21.11 -10.07 2.22
CA SER A 84 20.36 -9.03 1.58
C SER A 84 19.18 -8.86 2.51
N GLU A 85 19.19 -7.78 3.26
CA GLU A 85 18.11 -7.44 4.15
C GLU A 85 16.98 -7.00 3.24
N TYR A 86 16.20 -8.01 2.81
CA TYR A 86 14.96 -7.80 2.11
C TYR A 86 13.91 -7.59 3.16
N TYR A 87 13.22 -6.50 3.05
CA TYR A 87 12.11 -6.18 3.93
C TYR A 87 10.84 -6.08 3.11
N GLU A 88 9.72 -6.42 3.74
CA GLU A 88 8.39 -6.11 3.23
C GLU A 88 7.88 -4.86 3.92
N GLY A 89 7.33 -3.93 3.15
CA GLY A 89 6.85 -2.67 3.66
C GLY A 89 6.01 -1.93 2.62
N VAL A 90 5.75 -0.67 2.88
CA VAL A 90 4.86 0.17 2.06
C VAL A 90 5.66 1.33 1.47
N ILE A 91 5.32 1.73 0.25
CA ILE A 91 5.88 2.93 -0.38
C ILE A 91 5.02 4.15 -0.04
N ASP A 92 5.63 5.16 0.54
CA ASP A 92 5.05 6.51 0.70
C ASP A 92 5.70 7.46 -0.32
N MET A 93 4.91 7.92 -1.30
CA MET A 93 5.40 8.77 -2.35
C MET A 93 5.42 10.24 -1.94
N THR A 94 6.47 10.94 -2.34
CA THR A 94 6.57 12.38 -2.20
C THR A 94 6.10 13.09 -3.48
N SER A 95 5.72 14.36 -3.36
CA SER A 95 5.38 15.21 -4.52
C SER A 95 6.55 15.41 -5.51
N ARG A 96 7.77 15.05 -5.15
CA ARG A 96 8.98 15.15 -5.99
C ARG A 96 9.32 13.86 -6.72
N LYS A 97 8.36 12.95 -6.88
CA LYS A 97 8.49 11.67 -7.59
C LYS A 97 9.46 10.65 -6.93
N ASN A 98 9.98 10.90 -5.75
CA ASN A 98 10.71 9.92 -4.96
C ASN A 98 9.78 9.31 -3.92
N GLY A 99 10.17 8.19 -3.32
CA GLY A 99 9.42 7.55 -2.24
C GLY A 99 10.24 7.36 -0.98
N TYR A 100 9.56 6.95 0.07
CA TYR A 100 10.12 6.37 1.27
C TYR A 100 9.57 4.96 1.43
N PHE A 101 10.44 4.05 1.79
CA PHE A 101 10.06 2.68 2.16
C PHE A 101 9.84 2.66 3.66
N VAL A 102 8.60 2.41 4.05
CA VAL A 102 8.11 2.36 5.43
C VAL A 102 7.95 0.90 5.84
N CYS A 103 8.64 0.49 6.91
CA CYS A 103 8.61 -0.87 7.41
C CYS A 103 8.74 -0.87 8.94
N GLU A 104 7.88 -1.62 9.63
CA GLU A 104 7.86 -1.71 11.10
C GLU A 104 9.14 -2.30 11.70
N GLU A 105 9.90 -3.08 10.92
CA GLU A 105 11.16 -3.68 11.35
C GLU A 105 12.34 -2.70 11.35
N LEU A 106 12.15 -1.49 10.81
CA LEU A 106 13.17 -0.45 10.69
C LEU A 106 12.90 0.71 11.64
N GLU A 107 13.96 1.32 12.18
CA GLU A 107 13.83 2.48 13.07
C GLU A 107 13.41 3.76 12.31
N ASP A 108 13.86 3.90 11.06
CA ASP A 108 13.59 5.07 10.21
C ASP A 108 13.11 4.65 8.82
N ASP A 109 12.31 5.51 8.19
CA ASP A 109 11.89 5.35 6.80
C ASP A 109 13.09 5.48 5.85
N VAL A 110 13.19 4.55 4.89
CA VAL A 110 14.34 4.49 3.99
C VAL A 110 14.01 5.15 2.65
N PHE A 111 14.85 6.10 2.25
CA PHE A 111 14.66 6.82 0.99
C PHE A 111 14.76 5.91 -0.24
N VAL A 112 13.78 6.03 -1.15
CA VAL A 112 13.73 5.32 -2.44
C VAL A 112 13.85 6.34 -3.56
N PRO A 113 15.00 6.41 -4.26
CA PRO A 113 15.12 7.24 -5.45
C PRO A 113 14.12 6.82 -6.52
N PHE A 114 13.66 7.76 -7.35
CA PHE A 114 12.71 7.50 -8.44
C PHE A 114 13.09 6.29 -9.31
N ILE A 115 14.36 6.18 -9.68
CA ILE A 115 14.88 5.08 -10.52
C ILE A 115 14.77 3.71 -9.86
N ASN A 116 14.65 3.65 -8.53
CA ASN A 116 14.57 2.43 -7.74
C ASN A 116 13.14 2.04 -7.33
N LEU A 117 12.14 2.83 -7.74
CA LEU A 117 10.73 2.52 -7.44
C LEU A 117 10.22 1.31 -8.22
N ASN A 118 10.82 1.03 -9.39
CA ASN A 118 10.44 -0.12 -10.22
C ASN A 118 8.92 -0.25 -10.42
N HIS A 119 8.26 0.89 -10.76
CA HIS A 119 6.81 1.01 -10.98
C HIS A 119 5.93 0.92 -9.72
N ALA A 120 6.52 0.98 -8.52
CA ALA A 120 5.73 1.10 -7.30
C ALA A 120 5.07 2.48 -7.23
N LEU A 121 3.84 2.48 -6.73
CA LEU A 121 2.99 3.65 -6.51
C LEU A 121 2.79 3.90 -5.01
N ASP A 122 2.16 5.02 -4.70
CA ASP A 122 1.84 5.40 -3.33
C ASP A 122 0.97 4.36 -2.62
N GLY A 123 1.45 3.90 -1.48
CA GLY A 123 0.78 2.91 -0.65
C GLY A 123 0.94 1.46 -1.10
N ASP A 124 1.66 1.17 -2.20
CA ASP A 124 1.91 -0.21 -2.61
C ASP A 124 2.70 -0.97 -1.55
N LYS A 125 2.27 -2.19 -1.25
CA LYS A 125 3.06 -3.14 -0.46
C LYS A 125 4.12 -3.76 -1.35
N VAL A 126 5.38 -3.62 -0.96
CA VAL A 126 6.53 -4.03 -1.78
C VAL A 126 7.53 -4.84 -0.97
N LYS A 127 8.32 -5.62 -1.70
CA LYS A 127 9.56 -6.19 -1.23
C LYS A 127 10.71 -5.31 -1.70
N ALA A 128 11.49 -4.77 -0.77
CA ALA A 128 12.58 -3.87 -1.07
C ALA A 128 13.92 -4.39 -0.54
N TYR A 129 14.99 -4.02 -1.22
CA TYR A 129 16.38 -4.24 -0.81
C TYR A 129 16.95 -2.94 -0.28
N ILE A 130 17.54 -2.99 0.93
CA ILE A 130 18.17 -1.83 1.56
C ILE A 130 19.69 -1.92 1.40
N TYR A 131 20.29 -0.84 0.98
CA TYR A 131 21.73 -0.75 0.78
C TYR A 131 22.29 0.60 1.24
N ASN A 132 23.60 0.60 1.59
CA ASN A 132 24.31 1.82 1.95
C ASN A 132 24.87 2.49 0.69
N ARG A 133 24.53 3.74 0.45
CA ARG A 133 25.11 4.50 -0.65
C ARG A 133 26.59 4.76 -0.43
N ARG A 134 27.42 4.52 -1.46
CA ARG A 134 28.90 4.67 -1.38
C ARG A 134 29.36 6.08 -1.01
N SER A 135 28.59 7.12 -1.37
CA SER A 135 28.95 8.53 -1.20
C SER A 135 28.38 9.17 0.06
N SER A 136 27.48 8.51 0.76
CA SER A 136 26.84 9.01 1.98
C SER A 136 26.64 7.86 2.98
N ARG A 137 26.55 8.20 4.27
CA ARG A 137 26.21 7.21 5.32
C ARG A 137 24.72 6.88 5.36
N LYS A 138 23.92 7.42 4.42
CA LYS A 138 22.46 7.22 4.39
C LYS A 138 22.14 5.93 3.64
N GLN A 139 21.16 5.21 4.16
CA GLN A 139 20.59 4.05 3.49
C GLN A 139 19.65 4.51 2.37
N GLU A 140 19.59 3.71 1.31
CA GLU A 140 18.63 3.83 0.22
C GLU A 140 18.00 2.46 0.00
N ALA A 141 16.76 2.45 -0.48
CA ALA A 141 16.08 1.21 -0.83
C ALA A 141 15.84 1.13 -2.35
N GLU A 142 15.74 -0.10 -2.84
CA GLU A 142 15.33 -0.45 -4.19
C GLU A 142 14.17 -1.44 -4.10
N VAL A 143 13.05 -1.12 -4.75
CA VAL A 143 11.91 -2.02 -4.85
C VAL A 143 12.28 -3.15 -5.80
N LEU A 144 12.12 -4.38 -5.36
CA LEU A 144 12.38 -5.58 -6.17
C LEU A 144 11.10 -6.16 -6.75
N GLU A 145 10.03 -6.09 -5.97
CA GLU A 145 8.75 -6.68 -6.31
C GLU A 145 7.60 -5.91 -5.66
N ILE A 146 6.52 -5.70 -6.39
CA ILE A 146 5.26 -5.17 -5.88
C ILE A 146 4.44 -6.38 -5.45
N LEU A 147 4.22 -6.54 -4.13
CA LEU A 147 3.48 -7.67 -3.57
C LEU A 147 1.98 -7.45 -3.67
N GLU A 148 1.55 -6.20 -3.41
CA GLU A 148 0.15 -5.80 -3.47
C GLU A 148 0.05 -4.35 -3.89
N ARG A 149 -0.79 -4.08 -4.89
CA ARG A 149 -1.08 -2.73 -5.33
C ARG A 149 -2.25 -2.16 -4.52
N LYS A 150 -2.02 -1.05 -3.82
CA LYS A 150 -3.04 -0.44 -2.97
C LYS A 150 -4.17 0.17 -3.79
N LYS A 151 -3.87 0.81 -4.91
CA LYS A 151 -4.84 1.52 -5.73
C LYS A 151 -4.65 1.15 -7.19
N THR A 152 -5.71 0.68 -7.82
CA THR A 152 -5.73 0.30 -9.24
C THR A 152 -6.58 1.23 -10.09
N GLU A 153 -7.43 2.05 -9.47
CA GLU A 153 -8.33 2.97 -10.15
C GLU A 153 -7.91 4.42 -9.90
N PHE A 154 -7.94 5.22 -10.94
CA PHE A 154 -7.50 6.61 -10.90
C PHE A 154 -8.45 7.51 -11.67
N VAL A 155 -8.68 8.70 -11.12
CA VAL A 155 -9.40 9.77 -11.81
C VAL A 155 -8.41 10.67 -12.51
N GLY A 156 -8.77 11.12 -13.71
CA GLY A 156 -7.95 12.07 -14.45
C GLY A 156 -8.64 12.57 -15.71
N VAL A 157 -7.99 13.49 -16.39
CA VAL A 157 -8.45 14.03 -17.68
C VAL A 157 -7.80 13.28 -18.82
N ILE A 158 -8.63 12.83 -19.77
CA ILE A 158 -8.14 12.09 -20.94
C ILE A 158 -7.75 13.02 -22.09
N ASP A 159 -6.52 12.87 -22.56
CA ASP A 159 -6.04 13.46 -23.82
C ASP A 159 -6.03 12.38 -24.91
N ILE A 160 -6.97 12.49 -25.87
CA ILE A 160 -7.12 11.51 -26.95
C ILE A 160 -6.35 11.94 -28.17
N GLN A 161 -5.46 11.06 -28.62
CA GLN A 161 -4.74 11.13 -29.88
C GLN A 161 -5.40 10.23 -30.94
N LYS A 162 -4.87 10.23 -32.16
CA LYS A 162 -5.46 9.46 -33.28
C LYS A 162 -5.72 7.98 -32.98
N ASN A 163 -4.82 7.30 -32.26
CA ASN A 163 -4.85 5.85 -32.04
C ASN A 163 -4.70 5.43 -30.57
N PHE A 164 -4.64 6.36 -29.63
CA PHE A 164 -4.48 6.10 -28.20
C PHE A 164 -4.89 7.35 -27.42
N GLY A 165 -4.93 7.23 -26.11
CA GLY A 165 -5.07 8.36 -25.19
C GLY A 165 -4.06 8.27 -24.05
N PHE A 166 -3.88 9.40 -23.36
CA PHE A 166 -3.23 9.47 -22.07
C PHE A 166 -4.20 10.07 -21.04
N VAL A 167 -4.19 9.53 -19.84
CA VAL A 167 -4.93 10.11 -18.72
C VAL A 167 -3.94 10.73 -17.75
N THR A 168 -4.01 12.05 -17.64
CA THR A 168 -3.28 12.79 -16.62
C THR A 168 -4.12 12.80 -15.33
N THR A 169 -3.61 12.14 -14.29
CA THR A 169 -4.37 11.94 -13.06
C THR A 169 -4.41 13.22 -12.20
N THR A 170 -5.47 13.37 -11.42
CA THR A 170 -5.61 14.44 -10.41
C THR A 170 -4.75 14.16 -9.18
N ASN A 171 -4.29 12.93 -8.98
CA ASN A 171 -3.50 12.53 -7.83
C ASN A 171 -2.05 13.01 -7.96
N ALA A 172 -1.65 13.95 -7.09
CA ALA A 172 -0.31 14.54 -7.07
C ALA A 172 0.84 13.54 -6.78
N LYS A 173 0.52 12.37 -6.22
CA LYS A 173 1.49 11.29 -5.93
C LYS A 173 1.66 10.32 -7.11
N MET A 174 0.78 10.40 -8.13
CA MET A 174 0.97 9.66 -9.38
C MET A 174 1.99 10.41 -10.24
N TYR A 175 3.11 9.75 -10.54
CA TYR A 175 4.26 10.42 -11.15
C TYR A 175 4.32 10.32 -12.68
N THR A 176 3.35 9.65 -13.31
CA THR A 176 3.27 9.45 -14.78
C THR A 176 1.82 9.38 -15.24
N ASP A 177 1.59 9.71 -16.52
CA ASP A 177 0.29 9.54 -17.15
C ASP A 177 0.00 8.07 -17.45
N ILE A 178 -1.28 7.72 -17.56
CA ILE A 178 -1.75 6.37 -17.86
C ILE A 178 -2.02 6.27 -19.36
N PHE A 179 -1.38 5.34 -20.04
CA PHE A 179 -1.59 5.08 -21.47
C PHE A 179 -2.87 4.26 -21.68
N ILE A 180 -3.75 4.75 -22.55
CA ILE A 180 -5.02 4.11 -22.89
C ILE A 180 -5.00 3.69 -24.37
N PRO A 181 -4.97 2.38 -24.68
CA PRO A 181 -5.12 1.90 -26.05
C PRO A 181 -6.45 2.33 -26.67
N LYS A 182 -6.50 2.53 -27.98
CA LYS A 182 -7.69 3.00 -28.70
C LYS A 182 -8.95 2.20 -28.39
N ASN A 183 -8.84 0.88 -28.30
CA ASN A 183 -9.96 -0.01 -28.03
C ASN A 183 -10.41 -0.05 -26.56
N LYS A 184 -9.77 0.76 -25.69
CA LYS A 184 -10.06 0.86 -24.26
C LYS A 184 -10.40 2.30 -23.83
N ILE A 185 -10.54 3.20 -24.80
CA ILE A 185 -11.01 4.57 -24.56
C ILE A 185 -12.51 4.57 -24.22
N ASN A 186 -13.24 3.53 -24.69
CA ASN A 186 -14.69 3.42 -24.57
C ASN A 186 -15.40 4.66 -25.14
N ASP A 187 -16.41 5.20 -24.45
CA ASP A 187 -17.21 6.35 -24.90
C ASP A 187 -16.61 7.71 -24.53
N ALA A 188 -15.36 7.75 -24.03
CA ALA A 188 -14.73 8.99 -23.61
C ALA A 188 -14.35 9.87 -24.81
N GLU A 189 -14.59 11.17 -24.66
CA GLU A 189 -14.14 12.20 -25.58
C GLU A 189 -12.87 12.89 -25.05
N HIS A 190 -12.14 13.55 -25.94
CA HIS A 190 -10.98 14.33 -25.55
C HIS A 190 -11.38 15.44 -24.54
N GLY A 191 -10.64 15.49 -23.43
CA GLY A 191 -10.85 16.43 -22.34
C GLY A 191 -11.86 16.01 -21.29
N ASP A 192 -12.46 14.81 -21.39
CA ASP A 192 -13.34 14.30 -20.34
C ASP A 192 -12.59 13.97 -19.05
N VAL A 193 -13.27 14.13 -17.93
CA VAL A 193 -12.87 13.54 -16.66
C VAL A 193 -13.32 12.08 -16.67
N VAL A 194 -12.37 11.18 -16.48
CA VAL A 194 -12.62 9.72 -16.57
C VAL A 194 -12.09 9.00 -15.34
N LEU A 195 -12.75 7.91 -15.00
CA LEU A 195 -12.22 6.89 -14.10
C LEU A 195 -11.57 5.80 -14.95
N VAL A 196 -10.31 5.48 -14.64
CA VAL A 196 -9.54 4.47 -15.35
C VAL A 196 -8.99 3.43 -14.39
N THR A 197 -8.88 2.18 -14.85
CA THR A 197 -8.18 1.12 -14.12
C THR A 197 -6.82 0.86 -14.74
N LEU A 198 -5.82 0.58 -13.90
CA LEU A 198 -4.53 0.05 -14.34
C LEU A 198 -4.65 -1.44 -14.62
N GLU A 199 -4.18 -1.87 -15.79
CA GLU A 199 -4.20 -3.28 -16.17
C GLU A 199 -2.81 -3.91 -16.13
N ASP A 200 -1.82 -3.23 -16.72
CA ASP A 200 -0.45 -3.74 -16.80
C ASP A 200 0.55 -2.58 -16.80
N TRP A 201 1.75 -2.86 -16.33
CA TRP A 201 2.87 -1.93 -16.46
C TRP A 201 4.13 -2.69 -16.88
N PRO A 202 4.36 -2.86 -18.18
CA PRO A 202 5.52 -3.57 -18.68
C PRO A 202 6.82 -2.93 -18.21
N LYS A 203 7.80 -3.72 -17.80
CA LYS A 203 9.09 -3.25 -17.23
C LYS A 203 9.84 -2.22 -18.10
N LYS A 204 9.57 -2.18 -19.40
CA LYS A 204 10.21 -1.25 -20.34
C LYS A 204 9.33 -0.07 -20.74
N ALA A 205 8.12 0.01 -20.21
CA ALA A 205 7.19 1.09 -20.51
C ALA A 205 7.33 2.22 -19.50
N ASP A 206 7.39 3.45 -20.00
CA ASP A 206 7.47 4.67 -19.15
C ASP A 206 6.13 4.96 -18.45
N SER A 207 5.01 4.49 -19.02
CA SER A 207 3.66 4.67 -18.53
C SER A 207 2.94 3.34 -18.34
N PRO A 208 2.09 3.19 -17.31
CA PRO A 208 1.21 2.04 -17.18
C PRO A 208 0.14 2.04 -18.27
N PHE A 209 -0.33 0.85 -18.61
CA PHE A 209 -1.48 0.65 -19.48
C PHE A 209 -2.75 0.57 -18.64
N GLY A 210 -3.81 1.21 -19.12
CA GLY A 210 -5.10 1.18 -18.46
C GLY A 210 -6.27 1.16 -19.43
N SER A 211 -7.47 1.11 -18.88
CA SER A 211 -8.73 1.24 -19.62
C SER A 211 -9.66 2.21 -18.92
N VAL A 212 -10.45 2.96 -19.69
CA VAL A 212 -11.51 3.78 -19.16
C VAL A 212 -12.63 2.88 -18.64
N ILE A 213 -12.97 3.03 -17.36
CA ILE A 213 -14.11 2.34 -16.74
C ILE A 213 -15.38 3.16 -16.96
N LYS A 214 -15.28 4.47 -16.70
CA LYS A 214 -16.43 5.38 -16.75
C LYS A 214 -16.02 6.80 -17.12
N VAL A 215 -16.87 7.46 -17.89
CA VAL A 215 -16.83 8.91 -18.11
C VAL A 215 -17.59 9.58 -16.98
N LEU A 216 -16.95 10.46 -16.23
CA LEU A 216 -17.55 11.18 -15.09
C LEU A 216 -18.22 12.49 -15.56
N GLY A 217 -17.75 13.08 -16.65
CA GLY A 217 -18.29 14.30 -17.26
C GLY A 217 -17.22 15.25 -17.75
N LYS A 218 -17.61 16.51 -17.95
CA LYS A 218 -16.67 17.56 -18.37
C LYS A 218 -16.05 18.26 -17.16
N PRO A 219 -14.77 18.68 -17.22
CA PRO A 219 -14.13 19.44 -16.16
C PRO A 219 -14.90 20.72 -15.81
N GLY A 220 -15.02 21.02 -14.51
CA GLY A 220 -15.71 22.21 -14.01
C GLY A 220 -17.23 22.08 -13.88
N GLU A 221 -17.82 20.97 -14.27
CA GLU A 221 -19.21 20.66 -13.95
C GLU A 221 -19.32 20.17 -12.50
N HIS A 222 -20.23 20.73 -11.71
CA HIS A 222 -20.35 20.44 -10.28
C HIS A 222 -20.47 18.93 -10.00
N ASN A 223 -21.36 18.22 -10.67
CA ASN A 223 -21.54 16.79 -10.48
C ASN A 223 -20.30 15.98 -10.87
N THR A 224 -19.57 16.41 -11.94
CA THR A 224 -18.34 15.78 -12.38
C THR A 224 -17.27 15.88 -11.30
N GLU A 225 -17.09 17.07 -10.71
CA GLU A 225 -16.11 17.29 -9.64
C GLU A 225 -16.43 16.46 -8.39
N ILE A 226 -17.71 16.39 -8.01
CA ILE A 226 -18.18 15.56 -6.89
C ILE A 226 -17.90 14.08 -7.15
N HIS A 227 -18.31 13.55 -8.32
CA HIS A 227 -18.07 12.15 -8.67
C HIS A 227 -16.56 11.85 -8.76
N ALA A 228 -15.75 12.80 -9.25
CA ALA A 228 -14.31 12.66 -9.29
C ALA A 228 -13.69 12.52 -7.91
N ILE A 229 -14.13 13.35 -6.95
CA ILE A 229 -13.69 13.26 -5.56
C ILE A 229 -14.08 11.90 -4.95
N LEU A 230 -15.33 11.51 -5.08
CA LEU A 230 -15.80 10.22 -4.54
C LEU A 230 -15.00 9.04 -5.11
N ALA A 231 -14.82 9.01 -6.44
CA ALA A 231 -14.06 7.97 -7.13
C ALA A 231 -12.57 7.98 -6.71
N GLU A 232 -11.96 9.16 -6.53
CA GLU A 232 -10.56 9.27 -6.10
C GLU A 232 -10.33 8.65 -4.71
N TYR A 233 -11.32 8.77 -3.81
CA TYR A 233 -11.26 8.17 -2.47
C TYR A 233 -11.84 6.75 -2.40
N GLY A 234 -12.24 6.17 -3.55
CA GLY A 234 -12.83 4.83 -3.60
C GLY A 234 -14.23 4.76 -2.98
N LEU A 235 -14.90 5.90 -2.88
CA LEU A 235 -16.27 5.98 -2.38
C LEU A 235 -17.28 5.73 -3.52
N PRO A 236 -18.37 5.01 -3.26
CA PRO A 236 -19.41 4.81 -4.26
C PRO A 236 -20.09 6.15 -4.59
N TYR A 237 -20.16 6.45 -5.88
CA TYR A 237 -20.77 7.67 -6.43
C TYR A 237 -22.07 7.42 -7.18
N ASP A 238 -22.45 6.16 -7.36
CA ASP A 238 -23.73 5.72 -7.95
C ASP A 238 -24.37 4.65 -7.07
N PHE A 239 -25.69 4.48 -7.23
CA PHE A 239 -26.40 3.31 -6.72
C PHE A 239 -26.59 2.28 -7.85
N PRO A 240 -26.56 0.97 -7.54
CA PRO A 240 -26.98 -0.06 -8.48
C PRO A 240 -28.43 0.19 -8.96
N ILE A 241 -28.67 -0.03 -10.26
CA ILE A 241 -29.99 0.24 -10.88
C ILE A 241 -31.11 -0.51 -10.18
N GLU A 242 -30.85 -1.74 -9.75
CA GLU A 242 -31.82 -2.55 -9.02
C GLU A 242 -32.15 -2.00 -7.63
N VAL A 243 -31.19 -1.36 -6.96
CA VAL A 243 -31.39 -0.69 -5.66
C VAL A 243 -32.23 0.55 -5.83
N GLU A 244 -31.94 1.38 -6.83
CA GLU A 244 -32.77 2.55 -7.16
C GLU A 244 -34.16 2.16 -7.56
N ALA A 245 -34.33 1.11 -8.39
CA ALA A 245 -35.62 0.60 -8.78
C ALA A 245 -36.44 0.04 -7.61
N TYR A 246 -35.77 -0.52 -6.60
CA TYR A 246 -36.38 -0.95 -5.36
C TYR A 246 -36.81 0.24 -4.51
N ALA A 247 -35.91 1.19 -4.26
CA ALA A 247 -36.20 2.39 -3.47
C ALA A 247 -37.36 3.21 -4.04
N ASN A 248 -37.41 3.37 -5.38
CA ASN A 248 -38.49 4.08 -6.05
C ASN A 248 -39.88 3.40 -5.94
N LYS A 249 -39.98 2.15 -5.47
CA LYS A 249 -41.23 1.45 -5.22
C LYS A 249 -41.73 1.57 -3.79
N ILE A 250 -40.91 2.09 -2.88
CA ILE A 250 -41.27 2.26 -1.48
C ILE A 250 -42.38 3.31 -1.40
N ASP A 251 -43.50 2.94 -0.78
CA ASP A 251 -44.57 3.89 -0.50
C ASP A 251 -44.15 4.82 0.64
N THR A 252 -44.03 6.10 0.36
CA THR A 252 -43.66 7.15 1.33
C THR A 252 -44.86 7.79 2.00
N SER A 253 -46.08 7.33 1.71
CA SER A 253 -47.29 7.84 2.33
C SER A 253 -47.44 7.37 3.79
N ILE A 254 -47.84 8.29 4.66
CA ILE A 254 -48.17 7.95 6.06
C ILE A 254 -49.63 7.56 6.11
N THR A 255 -49.92 6.25 6.23
CA THR A 255 -51.25 5.72 6.23
C THR A 255 -51.94 5.87 7.59
N GLU A 256 -53.27 5.88 7.59
CA GLU A 256 -54.08 5.88 8.84
C GLU A 256 -53.78 4.63 9.71
N GLU A 257 -53.42 3.52 9.10
CA GLU A 257 -53.04 2.29 9.82
C GLU A 257 -51.71 2.49 10.54
N GLU A 258 -50.74 3.18 9.93
CA GLU A 258 -49.45 3.47 10.53
C GLU A 258 -49.58 4.49 11.66
N ILE A 259 -50.41 5.52 11.50
CA ILE A 259 -50.72 6.49 12.57
C ILE A 259 -51.28 5.79 13.80
N LYS A 260 -52.20 4.81 13.62
CA LYS A 260 -52.84 4.06 14.74
C LYS A 260 -51.82 3.18 15.50
N LYS A 261 -50.74 2.75 14.88
CA LYS A 261 -49.71 1.95 15.54
C LYS A 261 -48.76 2.78 16.39
N ARG A 262 -48.73 4.09 16.18
CA ARG A 262 -47.79 5.01 16.84
C ARG A 262 -48.51 5.91 17.81
N ARG A 263 -47.72 6.46 18.78
CA ARG A 263 -48.25 7.53 19.66
C ARG A 263 -48.30 8.84 18.87
N ASP A 264 -49.46 9.46 18.82
CA ASP A 264 -49.63 10.76 18.16
C ASP A 264 -49.05 11.86 19.02
N MET A 265 -48.04 12.56 18.50
CA MET A 265 -47.35 13.66 19.15
C MET A 265 -47.65 15.02 18.48
N ARG A 266 -48.58 15.10 17.55
CA ARG A 266 -48.86 16.33 16.78
C ARG A 266 -49.36 17.50 17.65
N ASP A 267 -50.00 17.20 18.78
CA ASP A 267 -50.47 18.20 19.74
C ASP A 267 -49.51 18.48 20.87
N VAL A 268 -48.34 17.84 20.90
CA VAL A 268 -47.29 18.02 21.92
C VAL A 268 -46.19 18.91 21.37
N LEU A 269 -45.72 19.89 22.19
CA LEU A 269 -44.60 20.73 21.82
C LEU A 269 -43.39 19.84 21.48
N THR A 270 -43.02 19.85 20.21
CA THR A 270 -41.90 19.06 19.68
C THR A 270 -40.99 19.98 18.86
N PHE A 271 -39.68 19.84 19.03
CA PHE A 271 -38.71 20.68 18.37
C PHE A 271 -37.41 19.92 18.11
N THR A 272 -36.62 20.39 17.14
CA THR A 272 -35.26 19.94 16.83
C THR A 272 -34.25 21.01 17.18
N ILE A 273 -32.98 20.64 17.39
CA ILE A 273 -31.88 21.55 17.67
C ILE A 273 -30.75 21.24 16.69
N ASP A 274 -30.86 21.77 15.49
CA ASP A 274 -29.98 21.51 14.36
C ASP A 274 -29.29 22.78 13.88
N PRO A 275 -28.16 22.68 13.15
CA PRO A 275 -27.60 23.77 12.39
C PRO A 275 -28.65 24.38 11.44
N LYS A 276 -28.52 25.69 11.16
CA LYS A 276 -29.49 26.42 10.32
C LYS A 276 -29.65 25.82 8.89
N ASP A 277 -28.60 25.18 8.41
CA ASP A 277 -28.47 24.59 7.09
C ASP A 277 -28.66 23.08 7.06
N ALA A 278 -29.10 22.47 8.19
CA ALA A 278 -29.43 21.07 8.25
C ALA A 278 -30.56 20.71 7.29
N LYS A 279 -30.39 19.60 6.56
CA LYS A 279 -31.36 19.12 5.57
C LYS A 279 -32.07 17.84 6.03
N ASP A 280 -31.46 17.09 6.94
CA ASP A 280 -31.91 15.86 7.53
C ASP A 280 -32.07 16.06 9.05
N PHE A 281 -33.27 15.76 9.55
CA PHE A 281 -33.65 15.88 10.97
C PHE A 281 -33.83 14.49 11.54
N ASP A 282 -32.75 13.93 12.11
CA ASP A 282 -32.75 12.57 12.63
C ASP A 282 -33.37 12.47 14.03
N ASP A 283 -33.31 13.53 14.82
CA ASP A 283 -33.79 13.53 16.19
C ASP A 283 -34.64 14.75 16.52
N ALA A 284 -35.59 14.56 17.44
CA ALA A 284 -36.40 15.62 17.99
C ALA A 284 -36.65 15.42 19.49
N LEU A 285 -36.90 16.50 20.17
CA LEU A 285 -37.33 16.49 21.57
C LEU A 285 -38.76 16.93 21.73
N SER A 286 -39.53 16.29 22.62
CA SER A 286 -40.83 16.79 23.04
C SER A 286 -40.87 17.07 24.53
N PHE A 287 -41.76 17.99 24.92
CA PHE A 287 -41.94 18.40 26.30
C PHE A 287 -43.43 18.64 26.60
N GLN A 288 -43.90 18.09 27.71
CA GLN A 288 -45.19 18.45 28.27
C GLN A 288 -45.23 18.35 29.80
N VAL A 289 -46.14 19.11 30.37
CA VAL A 289 -46.45 19.04 31.82
C VAL A 289 -47.64 18.12 31.99
N LEU A 290 -47.51 17.11 32.85
CA LEU A 290 -48.59 16.17 33.15
C LEU A 290 -49.52 16.71 34.21
N GLU A 291 -50.76 16.18 34.29
CA GLU A 291 -51.77 16.60 35.28
C GLU A 291 -51.30 16.47 36.72
N ASN A 292 -50.41 15.54 37.01
CA ASN A 292 -49.84 15.34 38.35
C ASN A 292 -48.68 16.33 38.68
N GLY A 293 -48.39 17.29 37.77
CA GLY A 293 -47.34 18.28 37.92
C GLY A 293 -45.95 17.78 37.53
N ASN A 294 -45.77 16.56 37.07
CA ASN A 294 -44.51 16.05 36.55
C ASN A 294 -44.31 16.50 35.10
N TYR A 295 -43.02 16.39 34.62
CA TYR A 295 -42.65 16.66 33.26
C TYR A 295 -42.50 15.34 32.50
N GLU A 296 -43.02 15.29 31.28
CA GLU A 296 -42.69 14.25 30.31
C GLU A 296 -41.81 14.85 29.27
N ILE A 297 -40.66 14.20 29.05
CA ILE A 297 -39.70 14.56 28.02
C ILE A 297 -39.60 13.37 27.06
N GLY A 298 -39.85 13.60 25.77
CA GLY A 298 -39.66 12.58 24.71
C GLY A 298 -38.38 12.86 23.95
N VAL A 299 -37.70 11.77 23.59
CA VAL A 299 -36.61 11.76 22.61
C VAL A 299 -37.09 10.92 21.46
N HIS A 300 -37.15 11.51 20.27
CA HIS A 300 -37.72 10.90 19.08
C HIS A 300 -36.61 10.74 18.04
N ILE A 301 -36.48 9.57 17.47
CA ILE A 301 -35.49 9.26 16.43
C ILE A 301 -36.23 8.88 15.15
N ALA A 302 -35.78 9.33 14.01
CA ALA A 302 -36.33 8.96 12.70
C ALA A 302 -36.36 7.44 12.54
N ASP A 303 -37.54 6.91 12.18
CA ASP A 303 -37.74 5.46 12.04
C ASP A 303 -37.33 5.01 10.62
N VAL A 304 -36.02 5.00 10.36
CA VAL A 304 -35.44 4.54 9.10
C VAL A 304 -35.81 3.07 8.82
N SER A 305 -35.95 2.24 9.87
CA SER A 305 -36.27 0.83 9.74
C SER A 305 -37.71 0.58 9.22
N HIS A 306 -38.57 1.59 9.23
CA HIS A 306 -39.86 1.52 8.57
C HIS A 306 -39.73 1.33 7.06
N TYR A 307 -38.75 1.99 6.45
CA TYR A 307 -38.52 1.94 5.01
C TYR A 307 -37.47 0.91 4.62
N LEU A 308 -36.39 0.81 5.42
CA LEU A 308 -35.27 -0.11 5.20
C LEU A 308 -35.54 -1.42 5.96
N GLN A 309 -36.08 -2.41 5.24
CA GLN A 309 -36.41 -3.71 5.83
C GLN A 309 -35.23 -4.67 5.73
N GLU A 310 -34.97 -5.38 6.83
CA GLU A 310 -33.89 -6.37 6.92
C GLU A 310 -34.02 -7.46 5.83
N GLY A 311 -32.89 -7.81 5.21
CA GLY A 311 -32.80 -8.84 4.17
C GLY A 311 -33.28 -8.40 2.80
N THR A 312 -33.51 -7.10 2.59
CA THR A 312 -33.81 -6.54 1.27
C THR A 312 -32.59 -6.10 0.54
N ILE A 313 -32.66 -5.93 -0.79
CA ILE A 313 -31.53 -5.40 -1.61
C ILE A 313 -31.10 -4.01 -1.13
N LEU A 314 -31.99 -3.22 -0.57
CA LEU A 314 -31.64 -1.90 -0.02
C LEU A 314 -30.86 -2.02 1.29
N ASP A 315 -31.22 -3.01 2.13
CA ASP A 315 -30.51 -3.33 3.35
C ASP A 315 -29.07 -3.85 3.06
N ASP A 316 -28.94 -4.76 2.09
CA ASP A 316 -27.64 -5.26 1.63
C ASP A 316 -26.75 -4.12 1.13
N GLU A 317 -27.30 -3.17 0.37
CA GLU A 317 -26.54 -2.01 -0.12
C GLU A 317 -26.15 -1.06 1.02
N ALA A 318 -27.07 -0.80 1.97
CA ALA A 318 -26.78 0.00 3.15
C ALA A 318 -25.68 -0.62 4.01
N TYR A 319 -25.72 -1.95 4.18
CA TYR A 319 -24.69 -2.70 4.90
C TYR A 319 -23.32 -2.61 4.22
N ASN A 320 -23.30 -2.75 2.89
CA ASN A 320 -22.06 -2.65 2.10
C ASN A 320 -21.42 -1.26 2.17
N ARG A 321 -22.24 -0.19 2.16
CA ARG A 321 -21.72 1.18 2.29
C ARG A 321 -21.30 1.52 3.71
N ALA A 322 -21.93 0.93 4.72
CA ALA A 322 -21.65 1.02 6.14
C ALA A 322 -21.71 2.44 6.76
N THR A 323 -21.66 3.50 5.97
CA THR A 323 -21.62 4.89 6.46
C THR A 323 -22.24 5.87 5.46
N SER A 324 -22.66 7.02 5.97
CA SER A 324 -23.06 8.16 5.14
C SER A 324 -21.88 9.12 4.94
N VAL A 325 -21.77 9.67 3.76
CA VAL A 325 -20.73 10.65 3.41
C VAL A 325 -21.43 11.95 3.02
N TYR A 326 -21.14 13.01 3.77
CA TYR A 326 -21.67 14.35 3.51
C TYR A 326 -20.64 15.17 2.75
N LEU A 327 -21.04 15.67 1.60
CA LEU A 327 -20.23 16.51 0.74
C LEU A 327 -20.68 17.97 0.87
N VAL A 328 -19.74 18.89 0.58
CA VAL A 328 -20.07 20.33 0.54
C VAL A 328 -20.85 20.60 -0.73
N ASP A 329 -22.11 21.01 -0.59
CA ASP A 329 -22.96 21.50 -1.68
C ASP A 329 -22.79 22.99 -1.91
#